data_014c485d7c7d49bd39400119dbf5e1fe
#
_entry.id   014c485d7c7d49bd39400119dbf5e1fe
#
_cell.length_a   1.000
_cell.length_b   1.000
_cell.length_c   1.000
_cell.angle_alpha   90.00
_cell.angle_beta   90.00
_cell.angle_gamma   90.00
#
_symmetry.space_group_name_H-M   'P 1'
#
loop_
_entity.id
_entity.type
_entity.pdbx_description
1 polymer ?
#
loop_
_entity_poly.entity_id
_entity_poly.type
_entity_poly.pdbx_seq_one_letter_code
_entity_poly.pdbx_strand_id
1 'polypeptide(L)'
;MKKLTLKELFYIIKCNILINRKVIQVEEREISQAVIQRLPRYYRYLGDLLDNEVERISSSDLSKKMNVTASQIRQDLNNFGGFGQQGYGYNVKYLYTEIGKILGLDEKHNFIIIGAGNLGQALANYSPFENGGFVLKGIFDVNPRLEGITIRGVPIHMMEDLNKFIEDNNIEIAVLTIPKTNVSEVADMLADTNIKGIWNFAHTDLKLPKNIIVENVHLSDSLMRLSYKIGHSAERPTE
;
A
#
# COMPACT_ATOMS: atom_id res chain seq x y z
N MET A 1 -43.68 -16.15 -34.93
CA MET A 1 -42.55 -15.67 -34.07
C MET A 1 -43.04 -15.63 -32.62
N LYS A 2 -42.58 -16.55 -31.77
CA LYS A 2 -42.93 -16.54 -30.34
C LYS A 2 -42.18 -15.40 -29.65
N LYS A 3 -42.90 -14.48 -29.01
CA LYS A 3 -42.31 -13.45 -28.17
C LYS A 3 -41.79 -14.11 -26.89
N LEU A 4 -40.48 -14.00 -26.65
CA LEU A 4 -39.83 -14.42 -25.38
C LEU A 4 -40.45 -13.65 -24.21
N THR A 5 -40.76 -14.34 -23.13
CA THR A 5 -41.23 -13.72 -21.90
C THR A 5 -40.10 -13.02 -21.16
N LEU A 6 -40.43 -12.02 -20.35
CA LEU A 6 -39.45 -11.29 -19.52
C LEU A 6 -38.60 -12.23 -18.63
N LYS A 7 -39.19 -13.35 -18.18
CA LYS A 7 -38.45 -14.38 -17.40
C LYS A 7 -37.39 -15.12 -18.24
N GLU A 8 -37.70 -15.44 -19.49
CA GLU A 8 -36.75 -16.11 -20.40
C GLU A 8 -35.61 -15.16 -20.79
N LEU A 9 -35.94 -13.87 -21.00
CA LEU A 9 -34.92 -12.84 -21.26
C LEU A 9 -33.99 -12.66 -20.06
N PHE A 10 -34.52 -12.65 -18.82
CA PHE A 10 -33.75 -12.57 -17.59
C PHE A 10 -32.87 -13.79 -17.37
N TYR A 11 -33.34 -14.98 -17.76
CA TYR A 11 -32.57 -16.22 -17.66
C TYR A 11 -31.41 -16.23 -18.67
N ILE A 12 -31.64 -15.76 -19.89
CA ILE A 12 -30.61 -15.65 -20.94
C ILE A 12 -29.54 -14.62 -20.55
N ILE A 13 -29.92 -13.47 -19.97
CA ILE A 13 -28.99 -12.46 -19.48
C ILE A 13 -28.17 -13.01 -18.31
N LYS A 14 -28.79 -13.73 -17.37
CA LYS A 14 -28.12 -14.35 -16.25
C LYS A 14 -27.16 -15.47 -16.68
N CYS A 15 -27.54 -16.29 -17.67
CA CYS A 15 -26.66 -17.28 -18.27
C CYS A 15 -25.49 -16.66 -19.03
N ASN A 16 -25.70 -15.57 -19.79
CA ASN A 16 -24.63 -14.86 -20.49
C ASN A 16 -23.64 -14.19 -19.52
N ILE A 17 -24.13 -13.65 -18.39
CA ILE A 17 -23.28 -13.09 -17.34
C ILE A 17 -22.46 -14.20 -16.65
N LEU A 18 -23.05 -15.39 -16.44
CA LEU A 18 -22.35 -16.54 -15.87
C LEU A 18 -21.36 -17.19 -16.85
N ILE A 19 -21.68 -17.22 -18.15
CA ILE A 19 -20.78 -17.72 -19.20
C ILE A 19 -19.63 -16.74 -19.39
N ASN A 20 -19.86 -15.43 -19.44
CA ASN A 20 -18.79 -14.43 -19.47
C ASN A 20 -17.91 -14.43 -18.21
N ARG A 21 -18.46 -14.74 -17.03
CA ARG A 21 -17.62 -14.97 -15.83
C ARG A 21 -16.76 -16.25 -15.90
N LYS A 22 -17.18 -17.26 -16.66
CA LYS A 22 -16.40 -18.50 -16.83
C LYS A 22 -15.35 -18.43 -17.96
N VAL A 23 -15.49 -17.50 -18.91
CA VAL A 23 -14.56 -17.36 -20.04
C VAL A 23 -13.44 -16.33 -19.76
N ILE A 24 -13.57 -15.50 -18.73
CA ILE A 24 -12.48 -14.66 -18.23
C ILE A 24 -11.96 -15.26 -16.91
N GLN A 25 -11.55 -16.50 -16.90
CA GLN A 25 -10.40 -16.91 -16.12
C GLN A 25 -9.15 -16.51 -16.94
N VAL A 26 -8.87 -15.22 -16.96
CA VAL A 26 -7.47 -14.77 -17.02
C VAL A 26 -6.84 -15.48 -15.82
N GLU A 27 -5.94 -16.43 -16.06
CA GLU A 27 -5.04 -16.89 -15.01
C GLU A 27 -4.47 -15.63 -14.38
N GLU A 28 -4.96 -15.25 -13.20
CA GLU A 28 -4.29 -14.26 -12.35
C GLU A 28 -2.93 -14.88 -12.07
N ARG A 29 -1.95 -14.54 -12.91
CA ARG A 29 -0.56 -14.88 -12.64
C ARG A 29 -0.27 -14.27 -11.30
N GLU A 30 -0.06 -15.12 -10.31
CA GLU A 30 0.28 -14.72 -8.97
C GLU A 30 1.56 -13.87 -9.05
N ILE A 31 1.37 -12.57 -8.89
CA ILE A 31 2.48 -11.61 -9.02
C ILE A 31 3.38 -11.81 -7.81
N SER A 32 4.65 -12.10 -8.05
CA SER A 32 5.58 -12.38 -6.96
C SER A 32 5.70 -11.18 -6.01
N GLN A 33 5.78 -11.45 -4.71
CA GLN A 33 5.96 -10.44 -3.66
C GLN A 33 7.16 -9.54 -3.95
N ALA A 34 8.22 -10.07 -4.54
CA ALA A 34 9.39 -9.30 -4.93
C ALA A 34 9.09 -8.23 -6.00
N VAL A 35 8.14 -8.47 -6.90
CA VAL A 35 7.66 -7.46 -7.87
C VAL A 35 6.85 -6.40 -7.15
N ILE A 36 5.88 -6.81 -6.32
CA ILE A 36 5.03 -5.88 -5.56
C ILE A 36 5.87 -4.94 -4.69
N GLN A 37 6.90 -5.44 -4.00
CA GLN A 37 7.81 -4.64 -3.19
C GLN A 37 8.61 -3.59 -3.99
N ARG A 38 8.79 -3.78 -5.31
CA ARG A 38 9.47 -2.80 -6.17
C ARG A 38 8.54 -1.73 -6.75
N LEU A 39 7.24 -2.00 -6.88
CA LEU A 39 6.28 -1.07 -7.47
C LEU A 39 6.26 0.33 -6.81
N PRO A 40 6.26 0.47 -5.47
CA PRO A 40 6.30 1.78 -4.83
C PRO A 40 7.55 2.59 -5.20
N ARG A 41 8.67 1.91 -5.47
CA ARG A 41 9.90 2.56 -5.91
C ARG A 41 9.79 3.03 -7.36
N TYR A 42 9.18 2.23 -8.25
CA TYR A 42 8.86 2.68 -9.62
C TYR A 42 7.94 3.89 -9.59
N TYR A 43 6.86 3.83 -8.83
CA TYR A 43 5.87 4.90 -8.72
C TYR A 43 6.51 6.24 -8.30
N ARG A 44 7.26 6.24 -7.20
CA ARG A 44 7.95 7.43 -6.70
C ARG A 44 8.91 8.01 -7.74
N TYR A 45 9.68 7.14 -8.39
CA TYR A 45 10.68 7.56 -9.37
C TYR A 45 10.05 8.15 -10.64
N LEU A 46 8.94 7.56 -11.08
CA LEU A 46 8.17 8.11 -12.21
C LEU A 46 7.51 9.44 -11.84
N GLY A 47 7.12 9.62 -10.60
CA GLY A 47 6.66 10.92 -10.07
C GLY A 47 7.73 11.99 -10.21
N ASP A 48 8.97 11.71 -9.75
CA ASP A 48 10.10 12.62 -9.89
C ASP A 48 10.37 12.98 -11.36
N LEU A 49 10.16 12.05 -12.29
CA LEU A 49 10.32 12.31 -13.73
C LEU A 49 9.21 13.21 -14.28
N LEU A 50 7.96 13.03 -13.82
CA LEU A 50 6.84 13.89 -14.20
C LEU A 50 7.04 15.32 -13.72
N ASP A 51 7.52 15.50 -12.50
CA ASP A 51 7.85 16.82 -11.93
C ASP A 51 8.95 17.54 -12.73
N ASN A 52 9.82 16.77 -13.41
CA ASN A 52 10.85 17.27 -14.30
C ASN A 52 10.43 17.27 -15.79
N GLU A 53 9.14 17.14 -16.09
CA GLU A 53 8.57 17.18 -17.44
C GLU A 53 9.13 16.11 -18.40
N VAL A 54 9.62 15.00 -17.89
CA VAL A 54 10.14 13.90 -18.71
C VAL A 54 8.98 13.06 -19.23
N GLU A 55 8.76 13.07 -20.54
CA GLU A 55 7.65 12.35 -21.16
C GLU A 55 7.94 10.86 -21.36
N ARG A 56 9.19 10.50 -21.63
CA ARG A 56 9.59 9.12 -21.97
C ARG A 56 10.86 8.70 -21.26
N ILE A 57 10.92 7.40 -20.91
CA ILE A 57 12.12 6.80 -20.32
C ILE A 57 12.36 5.41 -20.88
N SER A 58 13.63 5.05 -21.13
CA SER A 58 14.01 3.69 -21.50
C SER A 58 14.15 2.79 -20.28
N SER A 59 14.02 1.46 -20.47
CA SER A 59 14.33 0.51 -19.38
C SER A 59 15.80 0.60 -18.94
N SER A 60 16.70 1.03 -19.82
CA SER A 60 18.11 1.24 -19.51
C SER A 60 18.31 2.43 -18.56
N ASP A 61 17.68 3.57 -18.85
CA ASP A 61 17.82 4.76 -18.00
C ASP A 61 17.11 4.60 -16.66
N LEU A 62 15.94 3.95 -16.66
CA LEU A 62 15.25 3.59 -15.43
C LEU A 62 16.08 2.61 -14.58
N SER A 63 16.83 1.68 -15.21
CA SER A 63 17.68 0.73 -14.51
C SER A 63 18.85 1.39 -13.76
N LYS A 64 19.50 2.39 -14.39
CA LYS A 64 20.60 3.16 -13.76
C LYS A 64 20.15 3.83 -12.47
N LYS A 65 18.95 4.37 -12.46
CA LYS A 65 18.36 5.07 -11.35
C LYS A 65 17.87 4.14 -10.23
N MET A 66 17.34 2.97 -10.60
CA MET A 66 16.75 2.03 -9.66
C MET A 66 17.74 0.99 -9.13
N ASN A 67 18.96 0.94 -9.66
CA ASN A 67 19.96 -0.07 -9.32
C ASN A 67 19.42 -1.51 -9.48
N VAL A 68 18.69 -1.74 -10.58
CA VAL A 68 18.21 -3.05 -11.05
C VAL A 68 18.51 -3.17 -12.53
N THR A 69 18.54 -4.38 -13.11
CA THR A 69 18.83 -4.53 -14.54
C THR A 69 17.64 -4.09 -15.42
N ALA A 70 17.93 -3.61 -16.62
CA ALA A 70 16.88 -3.28 -17.61
C ALA A 70 16.01 -4.50 -17.95
N SER A 71 16.56 -5.71 -17.89
CA SER A 71 15.82 -6.96 -18.09
C SER A 71 14.80 -7.17 -16.95
N GLN A 72 15.22 -6.95 -15.71
CA GLN A 72 14.33 -7.05 -14.55
C GLN A 72 13.17 -6.06 -14.63
N ILE A 73 13.44 -4.80 -15.02
CA ILE A 73 12.38 -3.80 -15.22
C ILE A 73 11.37 -4.26 -16.26
N ARG A 74 11.84 -4.76 -17.42
CA ARG A 74 10.94 -5.29 -18.46
C ARG A 74 10.12 -6.46 -17.94
N GLN A 75 10.71 -7.38 -17.19
CA GLN A 75 10.03 -8.52 -16.62
C GLN A 75 8.98 -8.10 -15.59
N ASP A 76 9.33 -7.19 -14.67
CA ASP A 76 8.41 -6.68 -13.66
C ASP A 76 7.18 -6.03 -14.32
N LEU A 77 7.41 -5.13 -15.27
CA LEU A 77 6.33 -4.42 -15.93
C LEU A 77 5.47 -5.30 -16.85
N ASN A 78 6.05 -6.36 -17.43
CA ASN A 78 5.30 -7.34 -18.24
C ASN A 78 4.28 -8.14 -17.43
N ASN A 79 4.42 -8.24 -16.10
CA ASN A 79 3.42 -8.90 -15.26
C ASN A 79 2.06 -8.18 -15.27
N PHE A 80 2.05 -6.88 -15.59
CA PHE A 80 0.87 -6.02 -15.54
C PHE A 80 0.38 -5.59 -16.93
N GLY A 81 0.95 -6.16 -18.01
CA GLY A 81 0.65 -5.81 -19.38
C GLY A 81 1.81 -5.11 -20.08
N GLY A 82 1.74 -4.98 -21.38
CA GLY A 82 2.81 -4.40 -22.20
C GLY A 82 2.80 -2.85 -22.13
N PHE A 83 3.47 -2.25 -21.18
CA PHE A 83 3.54 -0.79 -21.05
C PHE A 83 4.48 -0.06 -22.02
N GLY A 84 5.29 -0.80 -22.78
CA GLY A 84 6.28 -0.21 -23.69
C GLY A 84 6.19 -0.73 -25.11
N GLN A 85 6.48 0.14 -26.08
CA GLN A 85 6.76 -0.27 -27.45
C GLN A 85 8.27 -0.46 -27.63
N GLN A 86 8.65 -1.54 -28.30
CA GLN A 86 10.05 -1.84 -28.57
C GLN A 86 10.72 -0.66 -29.32
N GLY A 87 11.81 -0.14 -28.78
CA GLY A 87 12.55 0.99 -29.37
C GLY A 87 12.10 2.39 -28.92
N TYR A 88 10.88 2.54 -28.37
CA TYR A 88 10.33 3.87 -27.97
C TYR A 88 10.38 4.15 -26.48
N GLY A 89 10.69 3.15 -25.65
CA GLY A 89 10.64 3.27 -24.19
C GLY A 89 9.21 3.36 -23.62
N TYR A 90 9.11 3.73 -22.37
CA TYR A 90 7.85 3.87 -21.64
C TYR A 90 7.38 5.31 -21.66
N ASN A 91 6.08 5.54 -21.85
CA ASN A 91 5.46 6.84 -21.54
C ASN A 91 5.38 6.98 -20.02
N VAL A 92 6.01 8.00 -19.46
CA VAL A 92 6.17 8.19 -18.01
C VAL A 92 4.82 8.39 -17.34
N LYS A 93 3.97 9.28 -17.89
CA LYS A 93 2.64 9.56 -17.34
C LYS A 93 1.73 8.35 -17.35
N TYR A 94 1.72 7.60 -18.45
CA TYR A 94 0.91 6.39 -18.57
C TYR A 94 1.37 5.32 -17.56
N LEU A 95 2.67 5.06 -17.50
CA LEU A 95 3.24 4.07 -16.59
C LEU A 95 3.02 4.45 -15.11
N TYR A 96 3.18 5.73 -14.78
CA TYR A 96 2.89 6.25 -13.44
C TYR A 96 1.43 5.99 -13.04
N THR A 97 0.49 6.33 -13.93
CA THR A 97 -0.94 6.14 -13.66
C THR A 97 -1.29 4.67 -13.49
N GLU A 98 -0.79 3.79 -14.35
CA GLU A 98 -1.09 2.36 -14.27
C GLU A 98 -0.48 1.69 -13.03
N ILE A 99 0.75 2.05 -12.66
CA ILE A 99 1.35 1.57 -11.41
C ILE A 99 0.57 2.12 -10.20
N GLY A 100 0.12 3.37 -10.24
CA GLY A 100 -0.74 3.93 -9.19
C GLY A 100 -2.01 3.12 -8.98
N LYS A 101 -2.70 2.74 -10.06
CA LYS A 101 -3.89 1.87 -9.99
C LYS A 101 -3.58 0.48 -9.43
N ILE A 102 -2.47 -0.13 -9.85
CA ILE A 102 -2.03 -1.44 -9.32
C ILE A 102 -1.77 -1.36 -7.81
N LEU A 103 -1.25 -0.23 -7.33
CA LEU A 103 -1.00 0.02 -5.91
C LEU A 103 -2.26 0.48 -5.15
N GLY A 104 -3.41 0.66 -5.84
CA GLY A 104 -4.65 1.15 -5.23
C GLY A 104 -4.63 2.63 -4.85
N LEU A 105 -3.70 3.42 -5.40
CA LEU A 105 -3.53 4.84 -5.03
C LEU A 105 -4.55 5.78 -5.70
N ASP A 106 -5.43 5.25 -6.54
CA ASP A 106 -6.59 5.94 -7.13
C ASP A 106 -7.83 5.88 -6.22
N GLU A 107 -7.78 5.07 -5.17
CA GLU A 107 -8.81 4.98 -4.13
C GLU A 107 -8.38 5.75 -2.87
N LYS A 108 -9.37 6.08 -2.02
CA LYS A 108 -9.10 6.71 -0.72
C LYS A 108 -9.16 5.66 0.38
N HIS A 109 -8.09 5.57 1.16
CA HIS A 109 -7.98 4.69 2.31
C HIS A 109 -8.00 5.51 3.61
N ASN A 110 -9.07 5.41 4.37
CA ASN A 110 -9.14 6.03 5.69
C ASN A 110 -8.30 5.23 6.68
N PHE A 111 -7.42 5.92 7.41
CA PHE A 111 -6.58 5.27 8.39
C PHE A 111 -6.57 6.02 9.73
N ILE A 112 -6.22 5.29 10.78
CA ILE A 112 -5.99 5.79 12.12
C ILE A 112 -4.58 5.45 12.59
N ILE A 113 -4.08 6.21 13.57
CA ILE A 113 -2.84 5.90 14.28
C ILE A 113 -3.17 5.55 15.72
N ILE A 114 -2.65 4.42 16.19
CA ILE A 114 -2.76 3.98 17.58
C ILE A 114 -1.39 4.14 18.24
N GLY A 115 -1.32 5.03 19.23
CA GLY A 115 -0.12 5.51 19.89
C GLY A 115 0.27 6.92 19.45
N ALA A 116 0.01 7.93 20.29
CA ALA A 116 0.37 9.33 20.05
C ALA A 116 1.77 9.69 20.59
N GLY A 117 2.67 8.71 20.68
CA GLY A 117 4.08 8.91 20.99
C GLY A 117 4.86 9.59 19.87
N ASN A 118 6.18 9.70 20.00
CA ASN A 118 7.04 10.40 19.03
C ASN A 118 6.87 9.88 17.59
N LEU A 119 6.81 8.57 17.39
CA LEU A 119 6.64 7.99 16.06
C LEU A 119 5.23 8.24 15.50
N GLY A 120 4.18 8.05 16.31
CA GLY A 120 2.80 8.31 15.90
C GLY A 120 2.60 9.76 15.49
N GLN A 121 3.12 10.71 16.27
CA GLN A 121 3.09 12.13 15.93
C GLN A 121 3.87 12.45 14.66
N ALA A 122 5.04 11.84 14.46
CA ALA A 122 5.83 12.02 13.24
C ALA A 122 5.06 11.53 12.00
N LEU A 123 4.42 10.36 12.08
CA LEU A 123 3.60 9.81 11.00
C LEU A 123 2.34 10.66 10.75
N ALA A 124 1.67 11.15 11.79
CA ALA A 124 0.52 12.05 11.67
C ALA A 124 0.88 13.37 10.96
N ASN A 125 2.12 13.84 11.15
CA ASN A 125 2.63 15.05 10.50
C ASN A 125 3.12 14.82 9.06
N TYR A 126 3.18 13.57 8.60
CA TYR A 126 3.74 13.25 7.28
C TYR A 126 2.71 13.45 6.16
N SER A 127 2.68 14.66 5.59
CA SER A 127 1.72 15.06 4.55
C SER A 127 1.73 14.24 3.24
N PRO A 128 2.86 13.61 2.79
CA PRO A 128 2.85 12.86 1.54
C PRO A 128 1.90 11.66 1.50
N PHE A 129 1.38 11.18 2.65
CA PHE A 129 0.36 10.13 2.64
C PHE A 129 -0.92 10.57 1.92
N GLU A 130 -1.32 11.83 2.04
CA GLU A 130 -2.52 12.37 1.39
C GLU A 130 -2.42 12.31 -0.14
N ASN A 131 -1.22 12.52 -0.69
CA ASN A 131 -0.96 12.41 -2.14
C ASN A 131 -1.12 10.97 -2.65
N GLY A 132 -0.97 9.97 -1.78
CA GLY A 132 -1.19 8.55 -2.06
C GLY A 132 -2.61 8.07 -1.76
N GLY A 133 -3.57 8.96 -1.49
CA GLY A 133 -4.95 8.58 -1.19
C GLY A 133 -5.18 8.14 0.26
N PHE A 134 -4.17 8.21 1.15
CA PHE A 134 -4.31 7.82 2.56
C PHE A 134 -4.77 9.02 3.40
N VAL A 135 -5.94 8.92 4.04
CA VAL A 135 -6.57 9.99 4.81
C VAL A 135 -6.56 9.66 6.29
N LEU A 136 -5.77 10.41 7.07
CA LEU A 136 -5.75 10.27 8.54
C LEU A 136 -7.06 10.80 9.12
N LYS A 137 -7.80 9.95 9.84
CA LYS A 137 -9.11 10.28 10.42
C LYS A 137 -9.07 10.49 11.92
N GLY A 138 -8.20 9.78 12.63
CA GLY A 138 -8.10 9.86 14.09
C GLY A 138 -6.76 9.33 14.57
N ILE A 139 -6.40 9.76 15.77
CA ILE A 139 -5.23 9.30 16.51
C ILE A 139 -5.74 8.80 17.87
N PHE A 140 -5.24 7.68 18.35
CA PHE A 140 -5.69 7.05 19.59
C PHE A 140 -4.54 6.90 20.57
N ASP A 141 -4.80 7.14 21.84
CA ASP A 141 -3.83 6.91 22.91
C ASP A 141 -4.55 6.51 24.21
N VAL A 142 -3.82 5.89 25.12
CA VAL A 142 -4.29 5.56 26.48
C VAL A 142 -4.06 6.68 27.49
N ASN A 143 -3.27 7.68 27.14
CA ASN A 143 -2.93 8.79 28.04
C ASN A 143 -4.03 9.87 28.04
N PRO A 144 -4.82 10.03 29.13
CA PRO A 144 -5.92 10.99 29.17
C PRO A 144 -5.48 12.44 29.06
N ARG A 145 -4.20 12.74 29.27
CA ARG A 145 -3.67 14.12 29.10
C ARG A 145 -3.56 14.54 27.64
N LEU A 146 -3.66 13.57 26.71
CA LEU A 146 -3.58 13.83 25.28
C LEU A 146 -4.97 13.96 24.63
N GLU A 147 -6.02 13.63 25.35
CA GLU A 147 -7.39 13.70 24.85
C GLU A 147 -7.75 15.09 24.31
N GLY A 148 -8.29 15.15 23.11
CA GLY A 148 -8.68 16.39 22.45
C GLY A 148 -7.52 17.25 21.91
N ILE A 149 -6.26 16.91 22.22
CA ILE A 149 -5.10 17.56 21.57
C ILE A 149 -5.14 17.20 20.08
N THR A 150 -4.85 18.17 19.22
CA THR A 150 -4.88 17.96 17.77
C THR A 150 -3.47 17.94 17.18
N ILE A 151 -3.24 17.03 16.22
CA ILE A 151 -2.05 17.00 15.37
C ILE A 151 -2.51 17.23 13.93
N ARG A 152 -2.08 18.32 13.29
CA ARG A 152 -2.56 18.75 11.96
C ARG A 152 -4.09 18.82 11.85
N GLY A 153 -4.76 19.23 12.92
CA GLY A 153 -6.22 19.33 12.96
C GLY A 153 -6.96 18.00 13.20
N VAL A 154 -6.23 16.88 13.34
CA VAL A 154 -6.81 15.57 13.68
C VAL A 154 -6.73 15.38 15.20
N PRO A 155 -7.87 15.19 15.89
CA PRO A 155 -7.89 15.03 17.33
C PRO A 155 -7.35 13.69 17.81
N ILE A 156 -6.78 13.68 19.02
CA ILE A 156 -6.44 12.47 19.74
C ILE A 156 -7.66 12.03 20.54
N HIS A 157 -8.05 10.78 20.37
CA HIS A 157 -9.16 10.12 21.04
C HIS A 157 -8.65 9.09 22.05
N MET A 158 -9.51 8.71 22.97
CA MET A 158 -9.23 7.64 23.92
C MET A 158 -9.53 6.27 23.29
N MET A 159 -8.85 5.22 23.79
CA MET A 159 -8.98 3.86 23.24
C MET A 159 -10.38 3.27 23.39
N GLU A 160 -11.16 3.73 24.36
CA GLU A 160 -12.54 3.29 24.60
C GLU A 160 -13.47 3.60 23.42
N ASP A 161 -13.17 4.64 22.66
CA ASP A 161 -13.96 5.06 21.49
C ASP A 161 -13.55 4.33 20.20
N LEU A 162 -12.48 3.51 20.21
CA LEU A 162 -11.83 2.96 19.02
C LEU A 162 -12.80 2.22 18.09
N ASN A 163 -13.53 1.24 18.61
CA ASN A 163 -14.39 0.37 17.80
C ASN A 163 -15.51 1.17 17.14
N LYS A 164 -16.18 2.04 17.89
CA LYS A 164 -17.21 2.92 17.36
C LYS A 164 -16.67 3.87 16.29
N PHE A 165 -15.50 4.45 16.54
CA PHE A 165 -14.87 5.36 15.58
C PHE A 165 -14.52 4.67 14.26
N ILE A 166 -14.02 3.43 14.32
CA ILE A 166 -13.70 2.63 13.13
C ILE A 166 -14.94 2.43 12.26
N GLU A 167 -16.08 2.09 12.86
CA GLU A 167 -17.35 1.89 12.15
C GLU A 167 -17.89 3.19 11.56
N ASP A 168 -17.98 4.24 12.36
CA ASP A 168 -18.59 5.53 11.98
C ASP A 168 -17.79 6.23 10.86
N ASN A 169 -16.48 6.02 10.79
CA ASN A 169 -15.59 6.69 9.84
C ASN A 169 -15.09 5.79 8.70
N ASN A 170 -15.59 4.56 8.56
CA ASN A 170 -15.16 3.59 7.55
C ASN A 170 -13.62 3.47 7.51
N ILE A 171 -13.02 3.18 8.66
CA ILE A 171 -11.57 3.04 8.77
C ILE A 171 -11.16 1.67 8.19
N GLU A 172 -10.19 1.69 7.28
CA GLU A 172 -9.68 0.49 6.62
C GLU A 172 -8.32 0.04 7.17
N ILE A 173 -7.51 1.00 7.63
CA ILE A 173 -6.12 0.74 8.04
C ILE A 173 -5.88 1.28 9.45
N ALA A 174 -5.26 0.46 10.30
CA ALA A 174 -4.72 0.88 11.59
C ALA A 174 -3.19 0.89 11.56
N VAL A 175 -2.59 2.00 12.02
CA VAL A 175 -1.14 2.13 12.16
C VAL A 175 -0.78 1.95 13.63
N LEU A 176 0.03 0.95 13.96
CA LEU A 176 0.43 0.66 15.34
C LEU A 176 1.81 1.23 15.64
N THR A 177 1.84 2.23 16.53
CA THR A 177 3.07 2.90 17.01
C THR A 177 3.19 2.80 18.54
N ILE A 178 2.73 1.69 19.09
CA ILE A 178 2.66 1.39 20.52
C ILE A 178 3.81 0.47 20.96
N PRO A 179 4.12 0.43 22.27
CA PRO A 179 5.08 -0.52 22.82
C PRO A 179 4.65 -1.98 22.59
N LYS A 180 5.62 -2.87 22.38
CA LYS A 180 5.43 -4.31 22.16
C LYS A 180 4.49 -4.95 23.19
N THR A 181 4.53 -4.50 24.45
CA THR A 181 3.73 -5.05 25.56
C THR A 181 2.24 -4.89 25.36
N ASN A 182 1.81 -3.90 24.61
CA ASN A 182 0.38 -3.53 24.47
C ASN A 182 -0.20 -4.00 23.13
N VAL A 183 0.64 -4.57 22.25
CA VAL A 183 0.25 -4.92 20.88
C VAL A 183 -0.79 -6.02 20.82
N SER A 184 -0.67 -7.05 21.70
CA SER A 184 -1.60 -8.19 21.69
C SER A 184 -3.03 -7.74 22.00
N GLU A 185 -3.20 -6.92 23.04
CA GLU A 185 -4.51 -6.39 23.45
C GLU A 185 -5.15 -5.54 22.33
N VAL A 186 -4.36 -4.65 21.73
CA VAL A 186 -4.85 -3.80 20.62
C VAL A 186 -5.15 -4.63 19.37
N ALA A 187 -4.35 -5.67 19.08
CA ALA A 187 -4.61 -6.57 17.97
C ALA A 187 -5.92 -7.34 18.14
N ASP A 188 -6.21 -7.82 19.37
CA ASP A 188 -7.47 -8.49 19.70
C ASP A 188 -8.67 -7.52 19.53
N MET A 189 -8.55 -6.27 19.98
CA MET A 189 -9.59 -5.25 19.76
C MET A 189 -9.85 -5.00 18.26
N LEU A 190 -8.80 -4.91 17.46
CA LEU A 190 -8.91 -4.69 16.02
C LEU A 190 -9.46 -5.90 15.26
N ALA A 191 -9.23 -7.12 15.76
CA ALA A 191 -9.73 -8.35 15.16
C ALA A 191 -11.27 -8.41 15.14
N ASP A 192 -11.93 -7.74 16.08
CA ASP A 192 -13.39 -7.67 16.19
C ASP A 192 -14.00 -6.50 15.38
N THR A 193 -13.19 -5.81 14.57
CA THR A 193 -13.63 -4.67 13.76
C THR A 193 -13.60 -4.97 12.26
N ASN A 194 -14.02 -3.99 11.44
CA ASN A 194 -13.98 -4.06 9.98
C ASN A 194 -12.63 -3.61 9.37
N ILE A 195 -11.55 -3.54 10.16
CA ILE A 195 -10.21 -3.20 9.69
C ILE A 195 -9.75 -4.23 8.64
N LYS A 196 -9.22 -3.73 7.51
CA LYS A 196 -8.69 -4.56 6.43
C LYS A 196 -7.18 -4.76 6.52
N GLY A 197 -6.46 -3.77 7.06
CA GLY A 197 -5.01 -3.78 7.12
C GLY A 197 -4.43 -3.15 8.37
N ILE A 198 -3.28 -3.65 8.78
CA ILE A 198 -2.50 -3.09 9.89
C ILE A 198 -1.09 -2.79 9.41
N TRP A 199 -0.67 -1.55 9.57
CA TRP A 199 0.71 -1.12 9.36
C TRP A 199 1.41 -1.09 10.72
N ASN A 200 2.22 -2.14 10.96
CA ASN A 200 2.77 -2.43 12.28
C ASN A 200 4.22 -1.93 12.43
N PHE A 201 4.42 -0.96 13.30
CA PHE A 201 5.74 -0.47 13.70
C PHE A 201 6.22 -1.05 15.05
N ALA A 202 5.40 -1.82 15.74
CA ALA A 202 5.82 -2.50 16.95
C ALA A 202 6.72 -3.69 16.60
N HIS A 203 7.76 -3.92 17.42
CA HIS A 203 8.73 -5.00 17.19
C HIS A 203 8.19 -6.37 17.63
N THR A 204 7.06 -6.79 17.03
CA THR A 204 6.45 -8.11 17.31
C THR A 204 5.53 -8.53 16.17
N ASP A 205 5.46 -9.82 15.90
CA ASP A 205 4.51 -10.39 14.95
C ASP A 205 3.12 -10.43 15.56
N LEU A 206 2.13 -10.05 14.75
CA LEU A 206 0.72 -10.07 15.15
C LEU A 206 0.08 -11.42 14.80
N LYS A 207 -0.67 -11.98 15.73
CA LYS A 207 -1.52 -13.14 15.49
C LYS A 207 -2.95 -12.64 15.24
N LEU A 208 -3.32 -12.54 14.00
CA LEU A 208 -4.62 -12.01 13.57
C LEU A 208 -5.36 -12.99 12.65
N PRO A 209 -6.67 -12.86 12.51
CA PRO A 209 -7.44 -13.58 11.50
C PRO A 209 -6.88 -13.31 10.10
N LYS A 210 -6.97 -14.31 9.19
CA LYS A 210 -6.39 -14.24 7.83
C LYS A 210 -6.99 -13.15 6.92
N ASN A 211 -8.12 -12.59 7.29
CA ASN A 211 -8.77 -11.49 6.56
C ASN A 211 -8.16 -10.12 6.85
N ILE A 212 -7.27 -9.99 7.83
CA ILE A 212 -6.56 -8.75 8.13
C ILE A 212 -5.13 -8.86 7.60
N ILE A 213 -4.77 -7.98 6.69
CA ILE A 213 -3.44 -7.93 6.09
C ILE A 213 -2.50 -7.16 7.03
N VAL A 214 -1.32 -7.70 7.31
CA VAL A 214 -0.33 -7.04 8.16
C VAL A 214 0.93 -6.73 7.37
N GLU A 215 1.33 -5.46 7.36
CA GLU A 215 2.62 -5.02 6.86
C GLU A 215 3.50 -4.60 8.05
N ASN A 216 4.59 -5.32 8.28
CA ASN A 216 5.52 -5.05 9.38
C ASN A 216 6.65 -4.12 8.94
N VAL A 217 6.93 -3.08 9.73
CA VAL A 217 8.04 -2.14 9.50
C VAL A 217 9.00 -2.16 10.68
N HIS A 218 10.16 -2.76 10.46
CA HIS A 218 11.25 -2.74 11.43
C HIS A 218 12.29 -1.68 11.04
N LEU A 219 12.25 -0.53 11.69
CA LEU A 219 13.14 0.60 11.39
C LEU A 219 14.63 0.23 11.54
N SER A 220 14.93 -0.66 12.48
CA SER A 220 16.29 -1.16 12.72
C SER A 220 16.87 -1.97 11.54
N ASP A 221 16.04 -2.64 10.74
CA ASP A 221 16.53 -3.51 9.67
C ASP A 221 17.34 -2.75 8.61
N SER A 222 16.91 -1.55 8.27
CA SER A 222 17.64 -0.69 7.32
C SER A 222 19.00 -0.26 7.88
N LEU A 223 19.05 0.04 9.19
CA LEU A 223 20.27 0.42 9.88
C LEU A 223 21.24 -0.76 10.00
N MET A 224 20.73 -1.96 10.32
CA MET A 224 21.55 -3.19 10.33
C MET A 224 22.13 -3.50 8.96
N ARG A 225 21.34 -3.37 7.88
CA ARG A 225 21.84 -3.50 6.50
C ARG A 225 22.88 -2.45 6.15
N LEU A 226 22.75 -1.23 6.63
CA LEU A 226 23.77 -0.19 6.46
C LEU A 226 25.06 -0.55 7.19
N SER A 227 24.98 -1.01 8.44
CA SER A 227 26.14 -1.47 9.22
C SER A 227 26.90 -2.58 8.49
N TYR A 228 26.20 -3.59 7.97
CA TYR A 228 26.81 -4.63 7.14
C TYR A 228 27.57 -4.06 5.93
N LYS A 229 26.94 -3.13 5.20
CA LYS A 229 27.56 -2.51 4.02
C LYS A 229 28.81 -1.70 4.37
N ILE A 230 28.82 -1.01 5.51
CA ILE A 230 30.00 -0.26 5.98
C ILE A 230 31.15 -1.23 6.30
N GLY A 231 30.87 -2.30 7.04
CA GLY A 231 31.88 -3.29 7.40
C GLY A 231 32.54 -4.03 6.22
N HIS A 232 31.78 -4.14 5.09
CA HIS A 232 32.22 -4.86 3.88
C HIS A 232 32.54 -3.93 2.70
N SER A 233 32.57 -2.62 2.91
CA SER A 233 32.90 -1.65 1.84
C SER A 233 34.38 -1.64 1.46
N ALA A 234 35.27 -2.07 2.36
CA ALA A 234 36.73 -2.12 2.13
C ALA A 234 37.17 -3.23 1.14
N GLU A 235 36.24 -4.19 0.81
CA GLU A 235 36.56 -5.30 -0.09
C GLU A 235 36.11 -5.05 -1.56
N ARG A 236 35.61 -3.87 -1.88
CA ARG A 236 35.26 -3.55 -3.27
C ARG A 236 36.49 -2.99 -3.98
N PRO A 237 36.97 -3.64 -5.07
CA PRO A 237 37.95 -3.00 -5.95
C PRO A 237 37.34 -1.69 -6.46
N THR A 238 38.11 -0.61 -6.36
CA THR A 238 37.80 0.66 -7.06
C THR A 238 37.86 0.39 -8.57
N GLU A 239 36.71 0.35 -9.23
CA GLU A 239 36.60 0.49 -10.68
C GLU A 239 36.70 1.97 -11.10
#